data_f27fad3653e9e07eaab27ca7cd859bc5
#
_entry.id   f27fad3653e9e07eaab27ca7cd859bc5
#
_cell.length_a   1.000
_cell.length_b   1.000
_cell.length_c   1.000
_cell.angle_alpha   90.00
_cell.angle_beta   90.00
_cell.angle_gamma   90.00
#
_symmetry.space_group_name_H-M   'P 1'
#
loop_
_entity.id
_entity.type
_entity.pdbx_description
1 polymer ?
#
loop_
_entity_poly.entity_id
_entity_poly.type
_entity_poly.pdbx_seq_one_letter_code
_entity_poly.pdbx_strand_id
1 'polypeptide(L)'
;SNVSMTVAKVYSDTTDGSGVATFNTGSSNIFVDNENWIVSADADGELFSPPTVASGIGTTAVTVSGLPTSAAVKMLGYESISAVRKTKILTNRTETLSLSGRDFILSRSDIYTFVSVVDDITSEDITYKFIFDNGQRDNCYTMGGGRLKSGTTVPSGTVTVIYKYFSHSAVDYFGGKPSFPDVEYENVPIHTTTNGRE
;
A
#
# COMPACT_ATOMS: atom_id res chain seq x y z
N SER A 1 -7.14 -18.88 7.35
CA SER A 1 -6.96 -18.32 8.70
C SER A 1 -6.78 -16.82 8.60
N ASN A 2 -7.48 -16.06 9.45
CA ASN A 2 -7.28 -14.62 9.56
C ASN A 2 -5.88 -14.40 10.16
N VAL A 3 -5.03 -13.72 9.40
CA VAL A 3 -3.73 -13.27 9.89
C VAL A 3 -3.98 -11.93 10.56
N SER A 4 -3.48 -11.77 11.79
CA SER A 4 -3.44 -10.48 12.50
C SER A 4 -2.00 -10.07 12.72
N MET A 5 -1.77 -8.78 12.87
CA MET A 5 -0.46 -8.23 13.23
C MET A 5 -0.62 -7.09 14.22
N THR A 6 0.41 -6.87 15.01
CA THR A 6 0.51 -5.69 15.88
C THR A 6 1.40 -4.66 15.22
N VAL A 7 0.94 -3.41 15.18
CA VAL A 7 1.70 -2.28 14.65
C VAL A 7 1.79 -1.17 15.67
N ALA A 8 2.92 -0.49 15.71
CA ALA A 8 3.12 0.72 16.49
C ALA A 8 2.61 1.94 15.70
N LYS A 9 1.87 2.82 16.36
CA LYS A 9 1.42 4.09 15.80
C LYS A 9 1.53 5.22 16.82
N VAL A 10 1.61 6.43 16.31
CA VAL A 10 1.54 7.65 17.13
C VAL A 10 0.12 8.20 17.08
N TYR A 11 -0.43 8.44 18.24
CA TYR A 11 -1.75 9.03 18.46
C TYR A 11 -1.56 10.38 19.14
N SER A 12 -2.48 11.31 18.93
CA SER A 12 -2.44 12.63 19.55
C SER A 12 -3.80 12.95 20.17
N ASP A 13 -3.77 13.59 21.32
CA ASP A 13 -4.96 14.11 22.02
C ASP A 13 -4.55 15.30 22.89
N THR A 14 -5.54 15.92 23.52
CA THR A 14 -5.35 16.94 24.56
C THR A 14 -5.98 16.44 25.84
N THR A 15 -5.23 16.46 26.93
CA THR A 15 -5.75 16.05 28.24
C THR A 15 -6.84 17.02 28.74
N ASP A 16 -7.78 16.48 29.46
CA ASP A 16 -8.80 17.26 30.17
C ASP A 16 -8.24 17.96 31.43
N GLY A 17 -9.11 18.65 32.18
CA GLY A 17 -8.76 19.32 33.44
C GLY A 17 -8.37 18.38 34.59
N SER A 18 -8.50 17.06 34.38
CA SER A 18 -8.11 16.01 35.35
C SER A 18 -6.85 15.25 34.89
N GLY A 19 -6.20 15.66 33.83
CA GLY A 19 -5.01 15.00 33.26
C GLY A 19 -5.32 13.64 32.61
N VAL A 20 -6.47 13.54 31.94
CA VAL A 20 -6.92 12.34 31.25
C VAL A 20 -6.99 12.61 29.74
N ALA A 21 -6.44 11.69 28.95
CA ALA A 21 -6.53 11.69 27.49
C ALA A 21 -7.21 10.41 26.98
N THR A 22 -7.94 10.50 25.86
CA THR A 22 -8.58 9.36 25.20
C THR A 22 -8.09 9.22 23.76
N PHE A 23 -7.31 8.20 23.50
CA PHE A 23 -6.78 7.90 22.17
C PHE A 23 -7.67 6.90 21.46
N ASN A 24 -7.90 7.12 20.18
CA ASN A 24 -8.73 6.27 19.34
C ASN A 24 -7.93 5.73 18.14
N THR A 25 -8.14 4.46 17.77
CA THR A 25 -7.50 3.87 16.57
C THR A 25 -8.02 4.50 15.27
N GLY A 26 -9.20 5.13 15.31
CA GLY A 26 -9.86 5.67 14.10
C GLY A 26 -10.37 4.58 13.15
N SER A 27 -10.39 3.33 13.57
CA SER A 27 -10.74 2.14 12.78
C SER A 27 -11.36 1.06 13.67
N SER A 28 -11.57 -0.14 13.13
CA SER A 28 -11.99 -1.34 13.89
C SER A 28 -10.83 -2.05 14.61
N ASN A 29 -9.61 -1.54 14.51
CA ASN A 29 -8.45 -2.11 15.20
C ASN A 29 -8.55 -1.88 16.71
N ILE A 30 -7.93 -2.73 17.50
CA ILE A 30 -7.98 -2.66 18.95
C ILE A 30 -6.59 -2.39 19.53
N PHE A 31 -6.54 -1.60 20.60
CA PHE A 31 -5.31 -1.38 21.35
C PHE A 31 -4.88 -2.63 22.10
N VAL A 32 -3.59 -2.94 22.05
CA VAL A 32 -2.99 -4.10 22.72
C VAL A 32 -1.68 -3.72 23.39
N ASP A 33 -1.26 -4.48 24.41
CA ASP A 33 0.07 -4.46 25.00
C ASP A 33 0.54 -3.06 25.43
N ASN A 34 0.12 -2.61 26.59
CA ASN A 34 0.49 -1.29 27.11
C ASN A 34 1.87 -1.23 27.79
N GLU A 35 2.58 -2.34 27.92
CA GLU A 35 3.88 -2.38 28.61
C GLU A 35 4.96 -1.58 27.88
N ASN A 36 4.84 -1.50 26.55
CA ASN A 36 5.78 -0.80 25.68
C ASN A 36 5.27 0.57 25.20
N TRP A 37 4.16 1.06 25.75
CA TRP A 37 3.63 2.36 25.38
C TRP A 37 4.41 3.49 26.02
N ILE A 38 4.48 4.60 25.31
CA ILE A 38 5.11 5.83 25.77
C ILE A 38 4.13 6.97 25.49
N VAL A 39 3.86 7.80 26.49
CA VAL A 39 3.13 9.06 26.29
C VAL A 39 4.08 10.21 26.58
N SER A 40 4.11 11.22 25.72
CA SER A 40 4.86 12.45 25.93
C SER A 40 3.91 13.63 26.02
N ALA A 41 4.16 14.53 26.97
CA ALA A 41 3.53 15.84 27.02
C ALA A 41 4.38 16.83 26.22
N ASP A 42 3.76 17.55 25.27
CA ASP A 42 4.49 18.44 24.37
C ASP A 42 5.08 19.69 25.09
N ALA A 43 4.50 20.10 26.23
CA ALA A 43 4.87 21.35 26.89
C ALA A 43 6.22 21.33 27.62
N ASP A 44 6.63 20.19 28.15
CA ASP A 44 7.83 20.02 28.99
C ASP A 44 8.67 18.79 28.60
N GLY A 45 8.22 18.02 27.62
CA GLY A 45 8.92 16.82 27.14
C GLY A 45 8.94 15.66 28.12
N GLU A 46 8.09 15.68 29.13
CA GLU A 46 7.98 14.58 30.09
C GLU A 46 7.50 13.31 29.43
N LEU A 47 8.10 12.17 29.79
CA LEU A 47 7.79 10.86 29.24
C LEU A 47 7.18 9.94 30.32
N PHE A 48 6.06 9.33 29.97
CA PHE A 48 5.36 8.33 30.77
C PHE A 48 5.48 6.95 30.12
N SER A 49 6.17 6.01 30.73
CA SER A 49 6.39 4.66 30.20
C SER A 49 6.55 3.63 31.33
N PRO A 50 5.69 2.63 31.43
CA PRO A 50 4.38 2.55 30.76
C PRO A 50 3.39 3.59 31.30
N PRO A 51 2.47 4.11 30.51
CA PRO A 51 1.46 5.05 30.97
C PRO A 51 0.42 4.35 31.85
N THR A 52 -0.23 5.10 32.75
CA THR A 52 -1.34 4.58 33.55
C THR A 52 -2.59 4.49 32.66
N VAL A 53 -2.90 3.28 32.15
CA VAL A 53 -4.10 3.02 31.38
C VAL A 53 -5.28 2.82 32.31
N ALA A 54 -6.23 3.76 32.30
CA ALA A 54 -7.42 3.69 33.11
C ALA A 54 -8.44 2.68 32.58
N SER A 55 -8.57 2.58 31.24
CA SER A 55 -9.47 1.63 30.59
C SER A 55 -9.18 1.50 29.11
N GLY A 56 -9.71 0.46 28.47
CA GLY A 56 -9.85 0.37 27.02
C GLY A 56 -8.87 -0.58 26.29
N ILE A 57 -7.95 -1.26 26.98
CA ILE A 57 -7.15 -2.33 26.35
C ILE A 57 -8.10 -3.41 25.79
N GLY A 58 -7.85 -3.81 24.54
CA GLY A 58 -8.73 -4.73 23.80
C GLY A 58 -9.92 -4.05 23.12
N THR A 59 -9.96 -2.72 23.10
CA THR A 59 -11.00 -1.93 22.42
C THR A 59 -10.40 -0.92 21.43
N THR A 60 -11.25 -0.22 20.70
CA THR A 60 -10.86 0.79 19.70
C THR A 60 -10.44 2.12 20.32
N ALA A 61 -10.62 2.31 21.62
CA ALA A 61 -10.26 3.52 22.35
C ALA A 61 -9.65 3.20 23.70
N VAL A 62 -8.61 3.92 24.11
CA VAL A 62 -8.00 3.79 25.43
C VAL A 62 -7.99 5.13 26.16
N THR A 63 -8.21 5.08 27.45
CA THR A 63 -8.12 6.23 28.33
C THR A 63 -6.86 6.12 29.18
N VAL A 64 -6.01 7.14 29.13
CA VAL A 64 -4.76 7.26 29.89
C VAL A 64 -4.91 8.40 30.89
N SER A 65 -4.49 8.18 32.11
CA SER A 65 -4.59 9.13 33.22
C SER A 65 -3.22 9.45 33.86
N GLY A 66 -3.18 10.42 34.74
CA GLY A 66 -1.95 10.84 35.40
C GLY A 66 -1.04 11.69 34.56
N LEU A 67 -1.59 12.32 33.51
CA LEU A 67 -0.89 13.24 32.60
C LEU A 67 -1.06 14.71 33.09
N PRO A 68 -0.24 15.64 32.58
CA PRO A 68 -0.46 17.07 32.82
C PRO A 68 -1.85 17.50 32.35
N THR A 69 -2.48 18.41 33.09
CA THR A 69 -3.82 18.90 32.76
C THR A 69 -3.80 19.87 31.58
N SER A 70 -4.82 19.82 30.72
CA SER A 70 -5.00 20.71 29.57
C SER A 70 -3.77 20.80 28.66
N ALA A 71 -3.03 19.70 28.51
CA ALA A 71 -1.79 19.59 27.75
C ALA A 71 -2.00 18.80 26.45
N ALA A 72 -1.33 19.22 25.39
CA ALA A 72 -1.21 18.40 24.19
C ALA A 72 -0.29 17.21 24.46
N VAL A 73 -0.74 16.00 24.11
CA VAL A 73 -0.01 14.76 24.37
C VAL A 73 0.05 13.90 23.13
N LYS A 74 1.15 13.15 23.02
CA LYS A 74 1.34 12.13 21.98
C LYS A 74 1.61 10.78 22.63
N MET A 75 0.98 9.75 22.10
CA MET A 75 1.15 8.37 22.54
C MET A 75 1.73 7.52 21.42
N LEU A 76 2.87 6.87 21.66
CA LEU A 76 3.29 5.71 20.88
C LEU A 76 2.59 4.50 21.48
N GLY A 77 1.61 3.99 20.80
CA GLY A 77 0.82 2.83 21.21
C GLY A 77 0.82 1.73 20.17
N TYR A 78 0.36 0.55 20.56
CA TYR A 78 0.27 -0.62 19.70
C TYR A 78 -1.18 -1.00 19.44
N GLU A 79 -1.53 -1.22 18.17
CA GLU A 79 -2.84 -1.73 17.78
C GLU A 79 -2.73 -3.08 17.08
N SER A 80 -3.69 -3.96 17.32
CA SER A 80 -3.85 -5.21 16.58
C SER A 80 -4.76 -4.96 15.37
N ILE A 81 -4.24 -5.28 14.21
CA ILE A 81 -4.94 -5.22 12.93
C ILE A 81 -5.30 -6.65 12.53
N SER A 82 -6.58 -6.90 12.28
CA SER A 82 -7.07 -8.18 11.77
C SER A 82 -7.18 -8.14 10.24
N ALA A 83 -7.22 -9.32 9.61
CA ALA A 83 -7.42 -9.48 8.17
C ALA A 83 -6.38 -8.73 7.31
N VAL A 84 -5.11 -8.80 7.71
CA VAL A 84 -3.98 -8.07 7.09
C VAL A 84 -3.48 -8.69 5.78
N ARG A 85 -4.21 -9.67 5.22
CA ARG A 85 -3.84 -10.25 3.94
C ARG A 85 -4.20 -9.30 2.81
N LYS A 86 -3.23 -8.99 1.98
CA LYS A 86 -3.43 -8.23 0.75
C LYS A 86 -4.25 -9.05 -0.24
N THR A 87 -5.30 -8.47 -0.77
CA THR A 87 -6.08 -9.05 -1.87
C THR A 87 -5.76 -8.29 -3.15
N LYS A 88 -5.30 -9.00 -4.17
CA LYS A 88 -4.94 -8.47 -5.48
C LYS A 88 -5.98 -8.92 -6.49
N ILE A 89 -6.84 -8.00 -6.90
CA ILE A 89 -7.92 -8.26 -7.86
C ILE A 89 -7.44 -7.95 -9.27
N LEU A 90 -7.58 -8.93 -10.16
CA LEU A 90 -7.21 -8.80 -11.55
C LEU A 90 -8.20 -7.89 -12.28
N THR A 91 -7.74 -6.76 -12.76
CA THR A 91 -8.56 -5.70 -13.35
C THR A 91 -8.10 -5.41 -14.79
N ASN A 92 -9.05 -5.35 -15.73
CA ASN A 92 -8.80 -4.93 -17.10
C ASN A 92 -8.74 -3.40 -17.17
N ARG A 93 -7.84 -2.88 -18.00
CA ARG A 93 -7.75 -1.45 -18.27
C ARG A 93 -7.36 -1.17 -19.71
N THR A 94 -7.90 -0.05 -20.22
CA THR A 94 -7.56 0.52 -21.53
C THR A 94 -7.08 1.94 -21.32
N GLU A 95 -5.98 2.32 -21.94
CA GLU A 95 -5.46 3.69 -21.92
C GLU A 95 -5.03 4.10 -23.34
N THR A 96 -5.40 5.31 -23.75
CA THR A 96 -4.92 5.94 -24.98
C THR A 96 -3.80 6.91 -24.64
N LEU A 97 -2.63 6.71 -25.21
CA LEU A 97 -1.39 7.36 -24.83
C LEU A 97 -0.61 7.87 -26.06
N SER A 98 0.08 8.99 -25.91
CA SER A 98 1.12 9.40 -26.85
C SER A 98 2.47 8.82 -26.41
N LEU A 99 3.30 8.42 -27.37
CA LEU A 99 4.66 8.01 -27.04
C LEU A 99 5.53 9.22 -26.74
N SER A 100 6.33 9.13 -25.68
CA SER A 100 7.43 10.07 -25.43
C SER A 100 8.71 9.49 -26.04
N GLY A 101 9.03 9.94 -27.24
CA GLY A 101 10.09 9.35 -28.07
C GLY A 101 9.72 7.92 -28.50
N ARG A 102 10.25 6.93 -27.84
CA ARG A 102 9.97 5.50 -28.13
C ARG A 102 9.24 4.77 -27.00
N ASP A 103 8.88 5.49 -25.93
CA ASP A 103 8.36 4.94 -24.70
C ASP A 103 6.93 5.43 -24.43
N PHE A 104 6.13 4.60 -23.77
CA PHE A 104 4.94 5.04 -23.04
C PHE A 104 4.97 4.55 -21.60
N ILE A 105 4.31 5.30 -20.73
CA ILE A 105 4.15 4.96 -19.31
C ILE A 105 2.66 4.87 -19.01
N LEU A 106 2.25 3.78 -18.37
CA LEU A 106 0.88 3.54 -17.95
C LEU A 106 0.58 4.28 -16.63
N SER A 107 -0.70 4.46 -16.35
CA SER A 107 -1.15 5.04 -15.07
C SER A 107 -1.21 4.03 -13.92
N ARG A 108 -0.82 2.77 -14.15
CA ARG A 108 -0.88 1.68 -13.16
C ARG A 108 0.46 0.97 -13.05
N SER A 109 0.71 0.48 -11.85
CA SER A 109 1.80 -0.44 -11.52
C SER A 109 1.26 -1.88 -11.42
N ASP A 110 2.13 -2.83 -11.11
CA ASP A 110 1.78 -4.24 -10.87
C ASP A 110 1.00 -4.84 -12.06
N ILE A 111 1.57 -4.66 -13.27
CA ILE A 111 0.97 -5.15 -14.50
C ILE A 111 1.12 -6.67 -14.57
N TYR A 112 -0.01 -7.37 -14.73
CA TYR A 112 -0.04 -8.81 -14.92
C TYR A 112 0.31 -9.20 -16.36
N THR A 113 -0.38 -8.58 -17.34
CA THR A 113 -0.14 -8.88 -18.75
C THR A 113 -0.57 -7.72 -19.65
N PHE A 114 0.16 -7.51 -20.72
CA PHE A 114 -0.26 -6.65 -21.83
C PHE A 114 -1.06 -7.50 -22.81
N VAL A 115 -2.25 -7.03 -23.17
CA VAL A 115 -3.17 -7.73 -24.10
C VAL A 115 -2.92 -7.26 -25.53
N SER A 116 -2.94 -5.95 -25.77
CA SER A 116 -2.67 -5.37 -27.07
C SER A 116 -2.21 -3.92 -27.00
N VAL A 117 -1.49 -3.50 -28.03
CA VAL A 117 -1.18 -2.10 -28.32
C VAL A 117 -1.60 -1.85 -29.78
N VAL A 118 -2.56 -0.97 -29.97
CA VAL A 118 -3.12 -0.63 -31.28
C VAL A 118 -2.70 0.78 -31.65
N ASP A 119 -2.19 0.97 -32.86
CA ASP A 119 -1.95 2.29 -33.46
C ASP A 119 -3.30 2.90 -33.86
N ASP A 120 -3.66 4.02 -33.23
CA ASP A 120 -4.98 4.65 -33.43
C ASP A 120 -5.16 5.25 -34.85
N ILE A 121 -4.06 5.51 -35.58
CA ILE A 121 -4.13 6.04 -36.94
C ILE A 121 -4.38 4.92 -37.96
N THR A 122 -3.62 3.82 -37.83
CA THR A 122 -3.67 2.72 -38.77
C THR A 122 -4.61 1.60 -38.40
N SER A 123 -5.06 1.58 -37.14
CA SER A 123 -5.81 0.48 -36.49
C SER A 123 -5.05 -0.86 -36.49
N GLU A 124 -3.73 -0.83 -36.70
CA GLU A 124 -2.86 -2.01 -36.65
C GLU A 124 -2.56 -2.42 -35.23
N ASP A 125 -2.61 -3.72 -34.94
CA ASP A 125 -2.05 -4.26 -33.69
C ASP A 125 -0.52 -4.29 -33.83
N ILE A 126 0.11 -3.45 -33.02
CA ILE A 126 1.57 -3.27 -33.00
C ILE A 126 2.20 -3.79 -31.71
N THR A 127 1.49 -4.63 -30.95
CA THR A 127 1.94 -5.21 -29.66
C THR A 127 3.33 -5.83 -29.80
N TYR A 128 3.58 -6.57 -30.88
CA TYR A 128 4.86 -7.25 -31.14
C TYR A 128 6.05 -6.31 -31.31
N LYS A 129 5.80 -5.02 -31.58
CA LYS A 129 6.84 -3.99 -31.75
C LYS A 129 7.39 -3.49 -30.42
N PHE A 130 6.78 -3.84 -29.27
CA PHE A 130 7.16 -3.34 -27.97
C PHE A 130 7.93 -4.36 -27.12
N ILE A 131 8.78 -3.84 -26.24
CA ILE A 131 9.29 -4.51 -25.05
C ILE A 131 8.53 -3.90 -23.87
N PHE A 132 7.93 -4.75 -23.04
CA PHE A 132 7.08 -4.33 -21.94
C PHE A 132 7.80 -4.36 -20.61
N ASP A 133 7.43 -3.42 -19.74
CA ASP A 133 7.84 -3.33 -18.34
C ASP A 133 6.58 -3.43 -17.48
N ASN A 134 6.49 -4.44 -16.63
CA ASN A 134 5.37 -4.65 -15.71
C ASN A 134 5.39 -3.74 -14.48
N GLY A 135 6.44 -2.95 -14.31
CA GLY A 135 6.60 -2.03 -13.19
C GLY A 135 7.12 -2.68 -11.91
N GLN A 136 7.45 -3.97 -11.90
CA GLN A 136 8.04 -4.62 -10.71
C GLN A 136 9.50 -4.25 -10.54
N ARG A 137 9.91 -4.08 -9.29
CA ARG A 137 11.30 -3.82 -8.86
C ARG A 137 11.57 -4.63 -7.59
N ASP A 138 12.83 -4.75 -7.21
CA ASP A 138 13.26 -5.59 -6.08
C ASP A 138 12.55 -5.26 -4.75
N ASN A 139 12.17 -4.02 -4.54
CA ASN A 139 11.60 -3.55 -3.27
C ASN A 139 10.35 -2.66 -3.42
N CYS A 140 9.89 -2.41 -4.62
CA CYS A 140 8.73 -1.54 -4.87
C CYS A 140 8.09 -1.84 -6.22
N TYR A 141 6.94 -1.20 -6.46
CA TYR A 141 6.32 -1.12 -7.78
C TYR A 141 6.52 0.29 -8.36
N THR A 142 6.90 0.35 -9.65
CA THR A 142 6.85 1.57 -10.46
C THR A 142 5.70 1.47 -11.45
N MET A 143 5.37 2.55 -12.14
CA MET A 143 4.39 2.49 -13.23
C MET A 143 4.88 1.56 -14.32
N GLY A 144 3.97 0.73 -14.85
CA GLY A 144 4.26 -0.11 -16.01
C GLY A 144 4.38 0.70 -17.29
N GLY A 145 4.86 0.08 -18.36
CA GLY A 145 4.99 0.76 -19.65
C GLY A 145 5.52 -0.13 -20.75
N GLY A 146 5.85 0.51 -21.87
CA GLY A 146 6.42 -0.19 -23.00
C GLY A 146 7.39 0.68 -23.79
N ARG A 147 8.38 0.04 -24.39
CA ARG A 147 9.38 0.65 -25.26
C ARG A 147 9.38 -0.01 -26.62
N LEU A 148 9.32 0.78 -27.70
CA LEU A 148 9.48 0.28 -29.06
C LEU A 148 10.88 -0.35 -29.27
N LYS A 149 10.88 -1.54 -29.84
CA LYS A 149 12.10 -2.25 -30.26
C LYS A 149 12.91 -1.41 -31.24
N SER A 150 14.24 -1.53 -31.18
CA SER A 150 15.13 -0.87 -32.13
C SER A 150 14.75 -1.22 -33.59
N GLY A 151 14.85 -0.25 -34.49
CA GLY A 151 14.52 -0.44 -35.92
C GLY A 151 13.04 -0.38 -36.28
N THR A 152 12.12 -0.27 -35.30
CA THR A 152 10.69 -0.08 -35.59
C THR A 152 10.34 1.40 -35.76
N THR A 153 9.39 1.67 -36.67
CA THR A 153 8.86 3.04 -36.86
C THR A 153 8.00 3.46 -35.67
N VAL A 154 8.20 4.69 -35.23
CA VAL A 154 7.37 5.29 -34.16
C VAL A 154 6.00 5.64 -34.76
N PRO A 155 4.88 5.23 -34.12
CA PRO A 155 3.55 5.71 -34.51
C PRO A 155 3.48 7.23 -34.54
N SER A 156 2.79 7.79 -35.51
CA SER A 156 2.66 9.25 -35.66
C SER A 156 1.55 9.85 -34.77
N GLY A 157 0.70 9.01 -34.21
CA GLY A 157 -0.44 9.38 -33.37
C GLY A 157 -0.35 8.77 -31.99
N THR A 158 -1.52 8.63 -31.37
CA THR A 158 -1.68 7.91 -30.10
C THR A 158 -1.70 6.40 -30.34
N VAL A 159 -1.47 5.67 -29.24
CA VAL A 159 -1.67 4.21 -29.20
C VAL A 159 -2.67 3.88 -28.10
N THR A 160 -3.57 2.95 -28.38
CA THR A 160 -4.48 2.39 -27.39
C THR A 160 -3.89 1.10 -26.83
N VAL A 161 -3.61 1.11 -25.52
CA VAL A 161 -3.01 -0.01 -24.80
C VAL A 161 -4.07 -0.69 -23.94
N ILE A 162 -4.26 -2.00 -24.14
CA ILE A 162 -5.13 -2.86 -23.33
C ILE A 162 -4.25 -3.76 -22.50
N TYR A 163 -4.50 -3.78 -21.18
CA TYR A 163 -3.71 -4.56 -20.24
C TYR A 163 -4.52 -5.01 -19.02
N LYS A 164 -3.98 -5.97 -18.29
CA LYS A 164 -4.49 -6.40 -16.98
C LYS A 164 -3.47 -6.07 -15.92
N TYR A 165 -3.92 -5.57 -14.79
CA TYR A 165 -3.10 -5.24 -13.63
C TYR A 165 -3.76 -5.72 -12.35
N PHE A 166 -3.00 -5.89 -11.29
CA PHE A 166 -3.54 -6.17 -9.98
C PHE A 166 -3.90 -4.87 -9.26
N SER A 167 -5.18 -4.67 -8.98
CA SER A 167 -5.63 -3.66 -8.04
C SER A 167 -5.62 -4.26 -6.63
N HIS A 168 -5.23 -3.48 -5.65
CA HIS A 168 -5.19 -3.91 -4.26
C HIS A 168 -5.55 -2.76 -3.33
N SER A 169 -6.05 -3.09 -2.13
CA SER A 169 -6.36 -2.10 -1.11
C SER A 169 -5.09 -1.51 -0.49
N ALA A 170 -5.20 -0.30 0.05
CA ALA A 170 -4.06 0.43 0.61
C ALA A 170 -3.62 -0.07 2.00
N VAL A 171 -4.44 -0.89 2.68
CA VAL A 171 -4.25 -1.25 4.10
C VAL A 171 -3.79 -2.68 4.34
N ASP A 172 -3.55 -3.46 3.29
CA ASP A 172 -3.15 -4.86 3.40
C ASP A 172 -1.62 -4.98 3.43
N TYR A 173 -1.09 -5.76 4.37
CA TYR A 173 0.34 -5.82 4.65
C TYR A 173 1.03 -7.05 4.07
N PHE A 174 0.36 -8.20 4.05
CA PHE A 174 0.96 -9.46 3.64
C PHE A 174 0.37 -10.02 2.35
N GLY A 175 1.24 -10.33 1.39
CA GLY A 175 0.90 -11.07 0.19
C GLY A 175 1.23 -12.56 0.29
N GLY A 176 0.53 -13.36 -0.48
CA GLY A 176 0.78 -14.79 -0.62
C GLY A 176 -0.17 -15.39 -1.66
N LYS A 177 -0.09 -16.70 -1.93
CA LYS A 177 -1.00 -17.34 -2.89
C LYS A 177 -2.47 -16.93 -2.71
N PRO A 178 -3.06 -16.94 -1.50
CA PRO A 178 -4.44 -16.54 -1.31
C PRO A 178 -4.73 -15.05 -1.56
N SER A 179 -3.70 -14.24 -1.84
CA SER A 179 -3.86 -12.84 -2.23
C SER A 179 -4.25 -12.68 -3.71
N PHE A 180 -4.16 -13.74 -4.51
CA PHE A 180 -4.45 -13.76 -5.94
C PHE A 180 -5.64 -14.68 -6.23
N PRO A 181 -6.89 -14.27 -5.90
CA PRO A 181 -8.06 -15.13 -6.06
C PRO A 181 -8.41 -15.42 -7.53
N ASP A 182 -8.02 -14.53 -8.43
CA ASP A 182 -8.36 -14.57 -9.86
C ASP A 182 -7.27 -15.23 -10.72
N VAL A 183 -6.23 -15.78 -10.10
CA VAL A 183 -5.09 -16.37 -10.82
C VAL A 183 -4.74 -17.72 -10.24
N GLU A 184 -4.60 -18.73 -11.09
CA GLU A 184 -4.12 -20.07 -10.69
C GLU A 184 -2.68 -19.95 -10.15
N TYR A 185 -2.32 -20.87 -9.26
CA TYR A 185 -1.04 -20.81 -8.53
C TYR A 185 0.17 -20.73 -9.47
N GLU A 186 0.16 -21.50 -10.53
CA GLU A 186 1.23 -21.61 -11.52
C GLU A 186 1.41 -20.30 -12.33
N ASN A 187 0.37 -19.46 -12.35
CA ASN A 187 0.34 -18.20 -13.09
C ASN A 187 0.51 -16.97 -12.19
N VAL A 188 0.74 -17.15 -10.88
CA VAL A 188 1.08 -16.03 -10.00
C VAL A 188 2.42 -15.45 -10.46
N PRO A 189 2.50 -14.12 -10.71
CA PRO A 189 3.74 -13.53 -11.21
C PRO A 189 4.92 -13.72 -10.24
N ILE A 190 6.03 -14.15 -10.81
CA ILE A 190 7.32 -14.25 -10.09
C ILE A 190 8.18 -13.06 -10.50
N HIS A 191 8.79 -12.41 -9.54
CA HIS A 191 9.79 -11.37 -9.79
C HIS A 191 11.16 -11.89 -9.40
N THR A 192 12.07 -11.98 -10.37
CA THR A 192 13.47 -12.30 -10.09
C THR A 192 14.20 -11.01 -9.75
N THR A 193 14.73 -10.94 -8.54
CA THR A 193 15.49 -9.79 -8.05
C THR A 193 16.80 -9.61 -8.79
N THR A 194 17.44 -8.43 -8.71
CA THR A 194 18.72 -8.12 -9.35
C THR A 194 19.86 -9.07 -8.91
N ASN A 195 19.75 -9.68 -7.74
CA ASN A 195 20.70 -10.69 -7.24
C ASN A 195 20.23 -12.15 -7.49
N GLY A 196 19.25 -12.37 -8.34
CA GLY A 196 18.80 -13.68 -8.81
C GLY A 196 17.92 -14.47 -7.85
N ARG A 197 17.27 -13.84 -6.86
CA ARG A 197 16.27 -14.49 -5.99
C ARG A 197 14.88 -14.32 -6.56
N GLU A 198 14.08 -15.37 -6.46
CA GLU A 198 12.64 -15.38 -6.80
C GLU A 198 11.75 -15.19 -5.58
#